data_07442a9b511d4724814c50c4a9efb86e
#
_entry.id   07442a9b511d4724814c50c4a9efb86e
#
_cell.length_a   1.000
_cell.length_b   1.000
_cell.length_c   1.000
_cell.angle_alpha   90.00
_cell.angle_beta   90.00
_cell.angle_gamma   90.00
#
_symmetry.space_group_name_H-M   'P 1'
#
loop_
_entity.id
_entity.type
_entity.pdbx_description
1 polymer ?
#
loop_
_entity_poly.entity_id
_entity_poly.type
_entity_poly.pdbx_seq_one_letter_code
_entity_poly.pdbx_strand_id
1 'polypeptide(L)'
;MRMYWKEHPKGLDLTLLMDDGQEVNLGGVRSMKRGIQAIAATRGYDPGRAVKGLASLDEGKEFVLGFQPWREYVPDELEVEPEIVKAE
;
A
#
# COMPACT_ATOMS: atom_id res chain seq x y z
N MET A 1 -5.15 6.94 14.38
CA MET A 1 -4.46 6.60 13.12
C MET A 1 -5.46 6.39 12.01
N ARG A 2 -5.06 6.70 10.79
CA ARG A 2 -5.86 6.47 9.58
C ARG A 2 -5.02 5.72 8.57
N MET A 3 -5.65 4.85 7.79
CA MET A 3 -4.98 4.12 6.71
C MET A 3 -5.80 4.30 5.43
N TYR A 4 -5.13 4.70 4.35
CA TYR A 4 -5.79 5.01 3.09
C TYR A 4 -4.84 4.83 1.92
N TRP A 5 -5.42 4.67 0.73
CA TRP A 5 -4.66 4.71 -0.52
C TRP A 5 -4.51 6.15 -0.96
N LYS A 6 -3.28 6.58 -1.14
CA LYS A 6 -2.95 7.93 -1.59
C LYS A 6 -2.55 7.90 -3.05
N GLU A 7 -3.06 8.86 -3.82
CA GLU A 7 -2.76 8.96 -5.24
C GLU A 7 -1.27 9.22 -5.47
N HIS A 8 -0.73 8.51 -6.45
CA HIS A 8 0.64 8.66 -6.91
C HIS A 8 0.58 8.85 -8.43
N PRO A 9 1.52 9.61 -9.07
CA PRO A 9 1.48 9.81 -10.52
C PRO A 9 1.42 8.53 -11.34
N LYS A 10 1.94 7.42 -10.82
CA LYS A 10 1.93 6.13 -11.52
C LYS A 10 1.09 5.05 -10.82
N GLY A 11 0.26 5.41 -9.86
CA GLY A 11 -0.54 4.42 -9.15
C GLY A 11 -1.03 4.89 -7.81
N LEU A 12 -0.88 4.05 -6.80
CA LEU A 12 -1.40 4.30 -5.45
C LEU A 12 -0.39 3.86 -4.40
N ASP A 13 -0.33 4.59 -3.30
CA ASP A 13 0.46 4.23 -2.12
C ASP A 13 -0.44 3.94 -0.94
N LEU A 14 -0.27 2.79 -0.30
CA LEU A 14 -0.94 2.51 0.96
C LEU A 14 -0.24 3.30 2.06
N THR A 15 -0.96 4.21 2.68
CA THR A 15 -0.41 5.18 3.61
C THR A 15 -1.06 5.03 4.97
N LEU A 16 -0.23 5.04 6.02
CA LEU A 16 -0.68 5.06 7.40
C LEU A 16 -0.38 6.44 7.98
N LEU A 17 -1.44 7.16 8.37
CA LEU A 17 -1.29 8.44 9.05
C LEU A 17 -1.26 8.19 10.55
N MET A 18 -0.11 8.47 11.15
CA MET A 18 0.10 8.31 12.58
C MET A 18 -0.57 9.45 13.36
N ASP A 19 -0.79 9.24 14.65
CA ASP A 19 -1.43 10.24 15.51
C ASP A 19 -0.63 11.54 15.63
N ASP A 20 0.67 11.48 15.42
CA ASP A 20 1.54 12.66 15.44
C ASP A 20 1.58 13.41 14.09
N GLY A 21 0.83 12.95 13.10
CA GLY A 21 0.77 13.56 11.78
C GLY A 21 1.77 13.02 10.76
N GLN A 22 2.63 12.09 11.15
CA GLN A 22 3.56 11.45 10.20
C GLN A 22 2.85 10.47 9.29
N GLU A 23 3.20 10.47 8.02
CA GLU A 23 2.73 9.48 7.05
C GLU A 23 3.79 8.40 6.88
N VAL A 24 3.37 7.13 6.97
CA VAL A 24 4.23 5.97 6.74
C VAL A 24 3.75 5.25 5.50
N ASN A 25 4.66 4.98 4.57
CA ASN A 25 4.34 4.21 3.37
C ASN A 25 4.35 2.72 3.71
N LEU A 26 3.22 2.07 3.52
CA LEU A 26 3.04 0.63 3.81
C LEU A 26 3.16 -0.24 2.56
N GLY A 27 3.28 0.39 1.40
CA GLY A 27 3.39 -0.33 0.14
C GLY A 27 2.86 0.50 -1.01
N GLY A 28 2.95 -0.03 -2.20
CA GLY A 28 2.49 0.71 -3.36
C GLY A 28 2.11 -0.18 -4.53
N VAL A 29 1.29 0.37 -5.41
CA VAL A 29 0.88 -0.26 -6.66
C VAL A 29 1.23 0.71 -7.77
N ARG A 30 1.86 0.20 -8.83
CA ARG A 30 2.33 1.03 -9.96
C ARG A 30 1.81 0.48 -11.27
N SER A 31 1.31 1.38 -12.11
CA SER A 31 0.91 1.05 -13.47
C SER A 31 2.11 1.24 -14.39
N MET A 32 2.60 0.16 -14.97
CA MET A 32 3.78 0.13 -15.82
C MET A 32 3.40 -0.35 -17.22
N LYS A 33 4.29 -0.15 -18.19
CA LYS A 33 4.05 -0.57 -19.58
C LYS A 33 3.75 -2.07 -19.70
N ARG A 34 4.34 -2.89 -18.83
CA ARG A 34 4.20 -4.36 -18.89
C ARG A 34 3.21 -4.90 -17.84
N GLY A 35 2.34 -4.06 -17.35
CA GLY A 35 1.33 -4.46 -16.37
C GLY A 35 1.50 -3.76 -15.02
N ILE A 36 0.77 -4.26 -14.04
CA ILE A 36 0.74 -3.67 -12.71
C ILE A 36 1.78 -4.33 -11.82
N GLN A 37 2.53 -3.51 -11.09
CA GLN A 37 3.47 -3.98 -10.08
C GLN A 37 2.93 -3.61 -8.70
N ALA A 38 3.21 -4.44 -7.71
CA ALA A 38 2.83 -4.16 -6.33
C ALA A 38 3.96 -4.57 -5.38
N ILE A 39 4.14 -3.81 -4.32
CA ILE A 39 5.13 -4.11 -3.28
C ILE A 39 4.56 -3.76 -1.92
N ALA A 40 4.75 -4.65 -0.94
CA ALA A 40 4.41 -4.40 0.45
C ALA A 40 5.68 -4.01 1.21
N ALA A 41 5.62 -2.92 1.98
CA ALA A 41 6.73 -2.46 2.79
C ALA A 41 6.68 -3.15 4.16
N THR A 42 7.41 -4.25 4.28
CA THR A 42 7.51 -5.03 5.52
C THR A 42 8.91 -4.89 6.10
N ARG A 43 9.02 -5.17 7.40
CA ARG A 43 10.35 -5.21 8.05
C ARG A 43 11.12 -6.42 7.54
N GLY A 44 12.43 -6.24 7.40
CA GLY A 44 13.29 -7.29 6.90
C GLY A 44 13.11 -7.52 5.41
N TYR A 45 13.89 -8.42 4.87
CA TYR A 45 13.86 -8.74 3.45
C TYR A 45 12.98 -9.97 3.21
N ASP A 46 11.95 -9.79 2.39
CA ASP A 46 11.11 -10.88 1.92
C ASP A 46 10.92 -10.71 0.41
N PRO A 47 11.51 -11.58 -0.41
CA PRO A 47 11.38 -11.46 -1.86
C PRO A 47 9.93 -11.65 -2.35
N GLY A 48 9.08 -12.31 -1.55
CA GLY A 48 7.68 -12.49 -1.92
C GLY A 48 6.82 -11.25 -1.76
N ARG A 49 7.35 -10.16 -1.17
CA ARG A 49 6.59 -8.94 -0.94
C ARG A 49 6.40 -8.06 -2.18
N ALA A 50 6.98 -8.44 -3.30
CA ALA A 50 6.86 -7.71 -4.56
C ALA A 50 6.39 -8.64 -5.67
N VAL A 51 5.54 -8.13 -6.54
CA VAL A 51 5.02 -8.88 -7.69
C VAL A 51 4.90 -7.97 -8.90
N LYS A 52 5.04 -8.53 -10.08
CA LYS A 52 4.92 -7.83 -11.36
C LYS A 52 3.90 -8.54 -12.25
N GLY A 53 3.40 -7.83 -13.24
CA GLY A 53 2.55 -8.42 -14.27
C GLY A 53 1.13 -8.72 -13.83
N LEU A 54 0.63 -8.00 -12.83
CA LEU A 54 -0.76 -8.12 -12.44
C LEU A 54 -1.68 -7.45 -13.47
N ALA A 55 -2.92 -7.91 -13.54
CA ALA A 55 -3.89 -7.44 -14.53
C ALA A 55 -4.55 -6.11 -14.17
N SER A 56 -4.65 -5.77 -12.88
CA SER A 56 -5.37 -4.59 -12.44
C SER A 56 -4.77 -3.98 -11.16
N LEU A 57 -5.13 -2.70 -10.92
CA LEU A 57 -4.77 -2.03 -9.67
C LEU A 57 -5.41 -2.72 -8.46
N ASP A 58 -6.62 -3.25 -8.62
CA ASP A 58 -7.30 -3.95 -7.54
C ASP A 58 -6.55 -5.21 -7.11
N GLU A 59 -6.00 -5.97 -8.05
CA GLU A 59 -5.15 -7.11 -7.73
C GLU A 59 -3.89 -6.67 -6.97
N GLY A 60 -3.31 -5.55 -7.36
CA GLY A 60 -2.17 -4.98 -6.66
C GLY A 60 -2.49 -4.58 -5.24
N LYS A 61 -3.64 -3.93 -5.03
CA LYS A 61 -4.10 -3.57 -3.70
C LYS A 61 -4.29 -4.79 -2.81
N GLU A 62 -4.94 -5.83 -3.33
CA GLU A 62 -5.15 -7.07 -2.58
C GLU A 62 -3.83 -7.73 -2.21
N PHE A 63 -2.86 -7.71 -3.11
CA PHE A 63 -1.54 -8.24 -2.84
C PHE A 63 -0.89 -7.53 -1.65
N VAL A 64 -0.88 -6.20 -1.67
CA VAL A 64 -0.28 -5.40 -0.57
C VAL A 64 -1.02 -5.65 0.74
N LEU A 65 -2.35 -5.62 0.71
CA LEU A 65 -3.17 -5.82 1.91
C LEU A 65 -3.00 -7.22 2.51
N GLY A 66 -2.71 -8.21 1.68
CA GLY A 66 -2.47 -9.59 2.14
C GLY A 66 -1.28 -9.72 3.08
N PHE A 67 -0.29 -8.85 2.97
CA PHE A 67 0.85 -8.83 3.88
C PHE A 67 0.54 -8.16 5.21
N GLN A 68 -0.57 -7.43 5.32
CA GLN A 68 -0.96 -6.70 6.52
C GLN A 68 0.19 -5.83 7.07
N PRO A 69 0.78 -4.95 6.25
CA PRO A 69 1.98 -4.22 6.63
C PRO A 69 1.77 -3.24 7.80
N TRP A 70 0.52 -2.88 8.08
CA TRP A 70 0.18 -2.02 9.22
C TRP A 70 0.43 -2.69 10.57
N ARG A 71 0.50 -4.03 10.63
CA ARG A 71 0.68 -4.75 11.89
C ARG A 71 2.00 -4.47 12.57
N GLU A 72 2.98 -3.96 11.84
CA GLU A 72 4.25 -3.54 12.43
C GLU A 72 4.11 -2.26 13.27
N TYR A 73 3.03 -1.52 13.06
CA TYR A 73 2.79 -0.22 13.70
C TYR A 73 1.61 -0.24 14.67
N VAL A 74 0.60 -1.05 14.40
CA VAL A 74 -0.61 -1.13 15.21
C VAL A 74 -0.91 -2.60 15.53
N PRO A 75 -1.21 -2.94 16.79
CA PRO A 75 -1.50 -4.34 17.17
C PRO A 75 -2.87 -4.81 16.72
N ASP A 76 -3.81 -3.88 16.55
CA ASP A 76 -5.18 -4.20 16.17
C ASP A 76 -5.37 -4.04 14.66
N GLU A 77 -6.42 -4.69 14.14
CA GLU A 77 -6.79 -4.52 12.75
C GLU A 77 -7.25 -3.09 12.49
N LEU A 78 -6.67 -2.48 11.46
CA LEU A 78 -7.03 -1.15 11.01
C LEU A 78 -7.61 -1.28 9.60
N GLU A 79 -8.79 -0.69 9.39
CA GLU A 79 -9.44 -0.75 8.09
C GLU A 79 -8.93 0.34 7.15
N VAL A 80 -8.80 -0.02 5.87
CA VAL A 80 -8.45 0.94 4.83
C VAL A 80 -9.69 1.80 4.52
N GLU A 81 -9.51 3.11 4.48
CA GLU A 81 -10.59 4.02 4.12
C GLU A 81 -11.01 3.78 2.66
N PRO A 82 -12.30 3.86 2.35
CA PRO A 82 -12.80 3.54 1.00
C PRO A 82 -12.42 4.58 -0.05
N GLU A 83 -12.14 5.81 0.36
CA GLU A 83 -11.83 6.89 -0.58
C GLU A 83 -10.34 7.02 -0.79
N ILE A 84 -9.93 7.26 -2.04
CA ILE A 84 -8.54 7.52 -2.39
C ILE A 84 -8.24 8.98 -2.06
N VAL A 85 -7.16 9.20 -1.29
CA VAL A 85 -6.69 10.55 -0.97
C VAL A 85 -5.84 11.06 -2.12
N LYS A 86 -6.19 12.21 -2.66
CA LYS A 86 -5.47 12.79 -3.78
C LYS A 86 -4.15 13.41 -3.31
N ALA A 87 -3.12 13.29 -4.14
CA ALA A 87 -1.85 13.97 -3.92
C ALA A 87 -2.03 15.48 -4.13
N GLU A 88 -1.36 16.25 -3.31
CA GLU A 88 -1.33 17.71 -3.45
C GLU A 88 -0.34 18.15 -4.52
#